data_893cb088b60095a662215ba586608e11
#
_entry.id   893cb088b60095a662215ba586608e11
#
_cell.length_a   1.000
_cell.length_b   1.000
_cell.length_c   1.000
_cell.angle_alpha   90.00
_cell.angle_beta   90.00
_cell.angle_gamma   90.00
#
_symmetry.space_group_name_H-M   'P 1'
#
loop_
_entity.id
_entity.type
_entity.pdbx_description
1 polymer ?
#
loop_
_entity_poly.entity_id
_entity_poly.type
_entity_poly.pdbx_seq_one_letter_code
_entity_poly.pdbx_strand_id
1 'polypeptide(L)'
;YNKEVQVLRNVPTSDNLTKTKSRADLGIPADKKIVLVQGTGINIDRGIEELLEAIAIMDNTVLYIVGSGDVLNQLKERSQGQDLNNKVVFVGKLPYHEMMQYTYNADVGVTLDKDTNINYRFSLPNKIFDYIKAGLPVLSSDLVELKKIINHYEIGVIAVDHSPEEIKKSLITIWDNEYIFSQYKENTKKAAQELTWEKEVETLLEVYKKL
;
A
#
# COMPACT_ATOMS: atom_id res chain seq x y z
N TYR A 1 33.42 8.88 -6.14
CA TYR A 1 33.50 7.42 -6.22
C TYR A 1 33.15 7.00 -7.64
N ASN A 2 34.14 6.51 -8.42
CA ASN A 2 33.96 5.93 -9.76
C ASN A 2 33.71 4.40 -9.66
N LYS A 3 32.83 3.96 -8.76
CA LYS A 3 32.46 2.54 -8.65
C LYS A 3 31.02 2.36 -9.08
N GLU A 4 30.77 1.33 -9.86
CA GLU A 4 29.43 0.90 -10.20
C GLU A 4 28.69 0.50 -8.91
N VAL A 5 27.51 1.07 -8.69
CA VAL A 5 26.69 0.80 -7.51
C VAL A 5 25.50 -0.05 -7.96
N GLN A 6 25.33 -1.20 -7.32
CA GLN A 6 24.17 -2.05 -7.51
C GLN A 6 23.14 -1.79 -6.40
N VAL A 7 21.88 -1.72 -6.77
CA VAL A 7 20.78 -1.50 -5.85
C VAL A 7 20.11 -2.83 -5.52
N LEU A 8 19.99 -3.14 -4.24
CA LEU A 8 19.22 -4.27 -3.74
C LEU A 8 17.97 -3.76 -3.04
N ARG A 9 16.82 -4.29 -3.41
CA ARG A 9 15.54 -3.93 -2.79
C ARG A 9 15.21 -4.86 -1.63
N ASN A 10 14.52 -4.32 -0.64
CA ASN A 10 13.98 -5.11 0.46
C ASN A 10 12.61 -5.65 0.08
N VAL A 11 12.59 -6.70 -0.72
CA VAL A 11 11.37 -7.36 -1.22
C VAL A 11 11.07 -8.64 -0.42
N PRO A 12 9.82 -9.09 -0.34
CA PRO A 12 9.47 -10.32 0.36
C PRO A 12 10.01 -11.56 -0.37
N THR A 13 10.16 -12.63 0.37
CA THR A 13 10.40 -13.97 -0.19
C THR A 13 9.17 -14.46 -0.97
N SER A 14 9.41 -15.37 -1.92
CA SER A 14 8.36 -16.07 -2.67
C SER A 14 7.69 -17.20 -1.85
N ASP A 15 7.63 -17.04 -0.52
CA ASP A 15 7.00 -18.02 0.36
C ASP A 15 5.52 -18.29 -0.02
N ASN A 16 4.99 -19.43 0.43
CA ASN A 16 3.61 -19.88 0.14
C ASN A 16 2.56 -19.19 1.03
N LEU A 17 2.81 -17.95 1.46
CA LEU A 17 1.80 -17.21 2.20
C LEU A 17 0.60 -16.91 1.30
N THR A 18 -0.54 -17.50 1.63
CA THR A 18 -1.76 -17.41 0.83
C THR A 18 -2.92 -16.84 1.63
N LYS A 19 -3.96 -16.45 0.91
CA LYS A 19 -5.23 -16.07 1.53
C LYS A 19 -5.88 -17.30 2.16
N THR A 20 -6.04 -17.29 3.49
CA THR A 20 -6.67 -18.37 4.27
C THR A 20 -7.96 -17.91 4.95
N LYS A 21 -8.19 -16.59 5.07
CA LYS A 21 -9.38 -16.01 5.68
C LYS A 21 -10.21 -15.26 4.64
N SER A 22 -11.54 -15.40 4.71
CA SER A 22 -12.48 -14.61 3.94
C SER A 22 -12.70 -13.23 4.57
N ARG A 23 -13.42 -12.33 3.87
CA ARG A 23 -13.88 -11.06 4.46
C ARG A 23 -14.75 -11.29 5.68
N ALA A 24 -15.64 -12.29 5.64
CA ALA A 24 -16.52 -12.64 6.77
C ALA A 24 -15.72 -13.06 8.01
N ASP A 25 -14.66 -13.86 7.85
CA ASP A 25 -13.79 -14.29 8.96
C ASP A 25 -13.06 -13.13 9.63
N LEU A 26 -12.84 -12.03 8.89
CA LEU A 26 -12.15 -10.82 9.36
C LEU A 26 -13.12 -9.70 9.77
N GLY A 27 -14.42 -9.92 9.69
CA GLY A 27 -15.44 -8.88 9.92
C GLY A 27 -15.42 -7.76 8.90
N ILE A 28 -14.92 -8.02 7.68
CA ILE A 28 -14.85 -7.05 6.60
C ILE A 28 -16.18 -7.07 5.81
N PRO A 29 -16.87 -5.93 5.64
CA PRO A 29 -18.14 -5.88 4.91
C PRO A 29 -17.94 -6.27 3.44
N ALA A 30 -18.88 -7.08 2.92
CA ALA A 30 -18.80 -7.58 1.55
C ALA A 30 -19.24 -6.53 0.51
N ASP A 31 -20.07 -5.60 0.89
CA ASP A 31 -20.69 -4.56 0.04
C ASP A 31 -19.92 -3.24 0.00
N LYS A 32 -18.78 -3.15 0.71
CA LYS A 32 -17.95 -1.95 0.78
C LYS A 32 -16.65 -2.09 0.00
N LYS A 33 -16.15 -0.98 -0.52
CA LYS A 33 -14.75 -0.87 -1.00
C LYS A 33 -13.81 -0.72 0.19
N ILE A 34 -12.77 -1.52 0.22
CA ILE A 34 -11.82 -1.59 1.33
C ILE A 34 -10.50 -0.96 0.92
N VAL A 35 -10.19 0.15 1.56
CA VAL A 35 -8.89 0.83 1.46
C VAL A 35 -8.03 0.36 2.62
N LEU A 36 -6.79 -0.01 2.35
CA LEU A 36 -5.87 -0.55 3.35
C LEU A 36 -4.62 0.32 3.50
N VAL A 37 -4.31 0.65 4.75
CA VAL A 37 -2.99 1.12 5.17
C VAL A 37 -2.40 0.12 6.16
N GLN A 38 -1.15 -0.30 5.93
CA GLN A 38 -0.50 -1.26 6.83
C GLN A 38 0.95 -0.90 7.16
N GLY A 39 1.44 -1.47 8.28
CA GLY A 39 2.83 -1.39 8.72
C GLY A 39 3.04 -0.75 10.08
N THR A 40 4.31 -0.65 10.49
CA THR A 40 4.73 -0.06 11.77
C THR A 40 5.15 1.41 11.67
N GLY A 41 4.99 2.03 10.49
CA GLY A 41 5.36 3.41 10.23
C GLY A 41 4.15 4.26 9.85
N ILE A 42 3.04 4.16 10.60
CA ILE A 42 1.86 5.03 10.46
C ILE A 42 2.15 6.32 11.23
N ASN A 43 3.07 7.10 10.66
CA ASN A 43 3.66 8.28 11.30
C ASN A 43 3.29 9.56 10.56
N ILE A 44 3.64 10.70 11.16
CA ILE A 44 3.50 12.01 10.54
C ILE A 44 4.14 12.02 9.14
N ASP A 45 3.60 12.81 8.22
CA ASP A 45 4.06 12.93 6.83
C ASP A 45 3.88 11.64 5.97
N ARG A 46 3.09 10.68 6.44
CA ARG A 46 2.73 9.48 5.67
C ARG A 46 1.39 9.60 4.92
N GLY A 47 0.75 10.77 4.96
CA GLY A 47 -0.46 11.09 4.22
C GLY A 47 -1.71 10.37 4.71
N ILE A 48 -1.70 9.82 5.95
CA ILE A 48 -2.83 9.08 6.48
C ILE A 48 -3.91 10.03 6.99
N GLU A 49 -3.52 11.20 7.48
CA GLU A 49 -4.43 12.26 7.90
C GLU A 49 -5.28 12.73 6.70
N GLU A 50 -4.67 12.99 5.56
CA GLU A 50 -5.36 13.40 4.33
C GLU A 50 -6.20 12.27 3.75
N LEU A 51 -5.71 11.03 3.83
CA LEU A 51 -6.50 9.86 3.46
C LEU A 51 -7.76 9.75 4.30
N LEU A 52 -7.68 10.00 5.60
CA LEU A 52 -8.83 9.98 6.51
C LEU A 52 -9.89 11.01 6.08
N GLU A 53 -9.48 12.24 5.73
CA GLU A 53 -10.37 13.27 5.22
C GLU A 53 -10.98 12.88 3.85
N ALA A 54 -10.22 12.22 2.98
CA ALA A 54 -10.76 11.68 1.74
C ALA A 54 -11.84 10.61 1.99
N ILE A 55 -11.64 9.73 2.96
CA ILE A 55 -12.64 8.72 3.36
C ILE A 55 -13.89 9.37 3.94
N ALA A 56 -13.75 10.48 4.67
CA ALA A 56 -14.90 11.21 5.21
C ALA A 56 -15.90 11.65 4.13
N ILE A 57 -15.39 12.08 2.97
CA ILE A 57 -16.19 12.53 1.81
C ILE A 57 -16.51 11.41 0.79
N MET A 58 -16.26 10.14 1.11
CA MET A 58 -16.57 8.98 0.27
C MET A 58 -17.73 8.17 0.84
N ASP A 59 -18.57 7.66 -0.06
CA ASP A 59 -19.62 6.69 0.28
C ASP A 59 -19.12 5.26 0.01
N ASN A 60 -19.75 4.28 0.65
CA ASN A 60 -19.47 2.85 0.44
C ASN A 60 -18.01 2.42 0.56
N THR A 61 -17.19 3.17 1.29
CA THR A 61 -15.76 2.92 1.45
C THR A 61 -15.41 2.80 2.93
N VAL A 62 -14.54 1.86 3.28
CA VAL A 62 -14.04 1.67 4.64
C VAL A 62 -12.51 1.60 4.60
N LEU A 63 -11.88 2.39 5.46
CA LEU A 63 -10.43 2.38 5.68
C LEU A 63 -10.07 1.40 6.79
N TYR A 64 -9.24 0.43 6.48
CA TYR A 64 -8.60 -0.45 7.45
C TYR A 64 -7.18 0.01 7.72
N ILE A 65 -6.86 0.24 8.98
CA ILE A 65 -5.53 0.63 9.46
C ILE A 65 -4.96 -0.54 10.27
N VAL A 66 -3.99 -1.25 9.68
CA VAL A 66 -3.38 -2.45 10.28
C VAL A 66 -1.92 -2.17 10.61
N GLY A 67 -1.64 -1.89 11.87
CA GLY A 67 -0.26 -1.57 12.26
C GLY A 67 -0.14 -0.66 13.48
N SER A 68 0.96 0.06 13.54
CA SER A 68 1.28 0.99 14.61
C SER A 68 2.01 2.23 14.08
N GLY A 69 1.95 3.31 14.85
CA GLY A 69 2.61 4.57 14.51
C GLY A 69 2.22 5.68 15.47
N ASP A 70 2.90 6.81 15.35
CA ASP A 70 2.78 7.94 16.27
C ASP A 70 1.48 8.75 16.09
N VAL A 71 0.89 8.75 14.88
CA VAL A 71 -0.34 9.51 14.60
C VAL A 71 -1.63 8.74 14.94
N LEU A 72 -1.56 7.45 15.34
CA LEU A 72 -2.77 6.63 15.54
C LEU A 72 -3.77 7.19 16.55
N ASN A 73 -3.31 7.80 17.63
CA ASN A 73 -4.22 8.38 18.61
C ASN A 73 -4.97 9.57 18.03
N GLN A 74 -4.29 10.45 17.30
CA GLN A 74 -4.89 11.58 16.60
C GLN A 74 -5.91 11.09 15.54
N LEU A 75 -5.56 10.07 14.76
CA LEU A 75 -6.48 9.48 13.77
C LEU A 75 -7.72 8.88 14.43
N LYS A 76 -7.57 8.19 15.57
CA LYS A 76 -8.70 7.66 16.34
C LYS A 76 -9.62 8.75 16.87
N GLU A 77 -9.08 9.84 17.40
CA GLU A 77 -9.86 10.98 17.85
C GLU A 77 -10.64 11.61 16.69
N ARG A 78 -9.98 11.85 15.54
CA ARG A 78 -10.63 12.41 14.36
C ARG A 78 -11.72 11.47 13.81
N SER A 79 -11.53 10.16 13.88
CA SER A 79 -12.48 9.17 13.38
C SER A 79 -13.78 9.07 14.19
N GLN A 80 -13.87 9.73 15.35
CA GLN A 80 -15.11 9.83 16.14
C GLN A 80 -16.11 10.83 15.54
N GLY A 81 -15.72 11.62 14.55
CA GLY A 81 -16.62 12.52 13.83
C GLY A 81 -17.75 11.76 13.10
N GLN A 82 -18.91 12.38 12.99
CA GLN A 82 -20.10 11.78 12.35
C GLN A 82 -19.86 11.39 10.88
N ASP A 83 -19.02 12.15 10.19
CA ASP A 83 -18.61 11.97 8.79
C ASP A 83 -17.75 10.71 8.57
N LEU A 84 -17.11 10.21 9.63
CA LEU A 84 -16.26 9.01 9.64
C LEU A 84 -16.88 7.83 10.38
N ASN A 85 -18.11 7.98 10.87
CA ASN A 85 -18.80 6.93 11.61
C ASN A 85 -18.89 5.64 10.78
N ASN A 86 -18.38 4.53 11.33
CA ASN A 86 -18.28 3.21 10.69
C ASN A 86 -17.46 3.17 9.37
N LYS A 87 -16.66 4.21 9.06
CA LYS A 87 -15.82 4.26 7.87
C LYS A 87 -14.35 3.93 8.15
N VAL A 88 -13.94 3.80 9.41
CA VAL A 88 -12.54 3.54 9.79
C VAL A 88 -12.45 2.42 10.82
N VAL A 89 -11.59 1.45 10.55
CA VAL A 89 -11.31 0.31 11.43
C VAL A 89 -9.84 0.27 11.79
N PHE A 90 -9.53 0.43 13.06
CA PHE A 90 -8.19 0.30 13.61
C PHE A 90 -7.98 -1.12 14.11
N VAL A 91 -7.26 -1.93 13.36
CA VAL A 91 -7.00 -3.34 13.69
C VAL A 91 -5.85 -3.47 14.71
N GLY A 92 -4.89 -2.52 14.67
CA GLY A 92 -3.70 -2.57 15.50
C GLY A 92 -2.58 -3.40 14.87
N LYS A 93 -1.50 -3.60 15.65
CA LYS A 93 -0.32 -4.35 15.20
C LYS A 93 -0.60 -5.85 15.23
N LEU A 94 -0.33 -6.52 14.12
CA LEU A 94 -0.49 -7.96 13.96
C LEU A 94 0.84 -8.62 13.55
N PRO A 95 1.00 -9.93 13.78
CA PRO A 95 2.01 -10.74 13.11
C PRO A 95 1.87 -10.64 11.57
N TYR A 96 2.98 -10.75 10.84
CA TYR A 96 3.00 -10.54 9.40
C TYR A 96 1.96 -11.39 8.63
N HIS A 97 1.88 -12.69 8.95
CA HIS A 97 0.94 -13.60 8.29
C HIS A 97 -0.54 -13.25 8.54
N GLU A 98 -0.87 -12.68 9.69
CA GLU A 98 -2.22 -12.19 10.01
C GLU A 98 -2.52 -10.86 9.32
N MET A 99 -1.56 -9.93 9.32
CA MET A 99 -1.66 -8.66 8.59
C MET A 99 -1.95 -8.91 7.11
N MET A 100 -1.24 -9.86 6.49
CA MET A 100 -1.44 -10.20 5.08
C MET A 100 -2.85 -10.74 4.78
N GLN A 101 -3.59 -11.29 5.76
CA GLN A 101 -4.98 -11.68 5.53
C GLN A 101 -5.88 -10.46 5.27
N TYR A 102 -5.63 -9.34 5.91
CA TYR A 102 -6.30 -8.07 5.57
C TYR A 102 -5.89 -7.58 4.20
N THR A 103 -4.61 -7.67 3.85
CA THR A 103 -4.08 -7.28 2.54
C THR A 103 -4.75 -8.07 1.40
N TYR A 104 -4.88 -9.37 1.52
CA TYR A 104 -5.58 -10.22 0.54
C TYR A 104 -7.08 -9.95 0.42
N ASN A 105 -7.69 -9.27 1.38
CA ASN A 105 -9.11 -8.98 1.42
C ASN A 105 -9.45 -7.51 1.13
N ALA A 106 -8.47 -6.65 0.94
CA ALA A 106 -8.65 -5.26 0.55
C ALA A 106 -8.91 -5.10 -0.96
N ASP A 107 -9.35 -3.92 -1.36
CA ASP A 107 -9.53 -3.55 -2.77
C ASP A 107 -8.37 -2.67 -3.27
N VAL A 108 -7.78 -1.83 -2.39
CA VAL A 108 -6.65 -0.94 -2.70
C VAL A 108 -5.72 -0.84 -1.50
N GLY A 109 -4.42 -0.97 -1.74
CA GLY A 109 -3.37 -0.63 -0.78
C GLY A 109 -2.86 0.79 -0.97
N VAL A 110 -2.60 1.52 0.11
CA VAL A 110 -2.25 2.94 0.04
C VAL A 110 -0.87 3.23 0.64
N THR A 111 -0.07 4.05 -0.07
CA THR A 111 1.22 4.58 0.38
C THR A 111 1.34 6.04 -0.07
N LEU A 112 1.01 6.99 0.81
CA LEU A 112 0.92 8.43 0.55
C LEU A 112 2.00 9.22 1.27
N ASP A 113 3.22 8.68 1.35
CA ASP A 113 4.35 9.37 1.97
C ASP A 113 4.60 10.72 1.27
N LYS A 114 4.81 11.80 2.06
CA LYS A 114 4.98 13.17 1.54
C LYS A 114 6.46 13.44 1.21
N ASP A 115 6.71 14.27 0.20
CA ASP A 115 8.06 14.75 -0.16
C ASP A 115 8.51 15.89 0.79
N THR A 116 8.62 15.61 2.07
CA THR A 116 9.01 16.61 3.09
C THR A 116 10.52 16.64 3.34
N ASN A 117 11.23 15.61 2.92
CA ASN A 117 12.69 15.53 3.06
C ASN A 117 13.28 14.51 2.06
N ILE A 118 14.61 14.56 1.91
CA ILE A 118 15.31 13.73 0.92
C ILE A 118 15.13 12.23 1.15
N ASN A 119 14.99 11.78 2.40
CA ASN A 119 14.77 10.36 2.70
C ASN A 119 13.39 9.91 2.23
N TYR A 120 12.36 10.76 2.42
CA TYR A 120 11.01 10.46 1.93
C TYR A 120 10.93 10.51 0.41
N ARG A 121 11.56 11.51 -0.22
CA ARG A 121 11.60 11.65 -1.69
C ARG A 121 12.07 10.39 -2.40
N PHE A 122 13.08 9.73 -1.86
CA PHE A 122 13.66 8.50 -2.44
C PHE A 122 13.29 7.24 -1.66
N SER A 123 12.31 7.32 -0.76
CA SER A 123 11.85 6.14 -0.02
C SER A 123 11.13 5.15 -0.93
N LEU A 124 11.30 3.88 -0.60
CA LEU A 124 10.56 2.77 -1.19
C LEU A 124 9.99 1.93 -0.04
N PRO A 125 8.80 2.28 0.47
CA PRO A 125 8.21 1.61 1.62
C PRO A 125 7.92 0.14 1.35
N ASN A 126 8.28 -0.75 2.25
CA ASN A 126 8.10 -2.20 2.11
C ASN A 126 6.65 -2.61 1.83
N LYS A 127 5.68 -1.84 2.32
CA LYS A 127 4.24 -2.11 2.13
C LYS A 127 3.83 -2.23 0.66
N ILE A 128 4.53 -1.55 -0.27
CA ILE A 128 4.20 -1.68 -1.70
C ILE A 128 4.43 -3.11 -2.19
N PHE A 129 5.48 -3.77 -1.71
CA PHE A 129 5.79 -5.15 -2.09
C PHE A 129 4.80 -6.15 -1.46
N ASP A 130 4.30 -5.86 -0.26
CA ASP A 130 3.22 -6.65 0.35
C ASP A 130 1.92 -6.52 -0.46
N TYR A 131 1.58 -5.31 -0.93
CA TYR A 131 0.44 -5.09 -1.82
C TYR A 131 0.61 -5.84 -3.13
N ILE A 132 1.79 -5.75 -3.76
CA ILE A 132 2.14 -6.47 -4.97
C ILE A 132 2.00 -7.98 -4.75
N LYS A 133 2.58 -8.53 -3.68
CA LYS A 133 2.48 -9.94 -3.32
C LYS A 133 1.02 -10.41 -3.15
N ALA A 134 0.16 -9.57 -2.62
CA ALA A 134 -1.26 -9.87 -2.43
C ALA A 134 -2.11 -9.73 -3.71
N GLY A 135 -1.55 -9.25 -4.81
CA GLY A 135 -2.32 -8.93 -6.02
C GLY A 135 -3.23 -7.71 -5.84
N LEU A 136 -2.84 -6.77 -4.97
CA LEU A 136 -3.63 -5.61 -4.57
C LEU A 136 -3.20 -4.37 -5.35
N PRO A 137 -4.09 -3.70 -6.10
CA PRO A 137 -3.81 -2.42 -6.73
C PRO A 137 -3.37 -1.36 -5.73
N VAL A 138 -2.56 -0.40 -6.16
CA VAL A 138 -1.91 0.57 -5.28
C VAL A 138 -2.31 2.00 -5.62
N LEU A 139 -2.65 2.79 -4.59
CA LEU A 139 -2.63 4.25 -4.66
C LEU A 139 -1.34 4.74 -3.99
N SER A 140 -0.54 5.53 -4.70
CA SER A 140 0.70 6.09 -4.17
C SER A 140 0.79 7.60 -4.37
N SER A 141 1.65 8.25 -3.57
CA SER A 141 2.15 9.60 -3.86
C SER A 141 3.17 9.59 -5.02
N ASP A 142 3.40 10.78 -5.62
CA ASP A 142 4.37 10.98 -6.70
C ASP A 142 5.82 11.06 -6.17
N LEU A 143 6.29 9.99 -5.51
CA LEU A 143 7.68 9.85 -5.08
C LEU A 143 8.49 9.07 -6.11
N VAL A 144 9.78 9.41 -6.24
CA VAL A 144 10.65 8.95 -7.33
C VAL A 144 10.64 7.44 -7.50
N GLU A 145 10.84 6.67 -6.42
CA GLU A 145 10.95 5.22 -6.49
C GLU A 145 9.57 4.53 -6.59
N LEU A 146 8.55 5.09 -5.92
CA LEU A 146 7.17 4.60 -6.04
C LEU A 146 6.67 4.75 -7.48
N LYS A 147 6.86 5.93 -8.07
CA LYS A 147 6.47 6.23 -9.45
C LYS A 147 7.10 5.27 -10.46
N LYS A 148 8.39 4.94 -10.29
CA LYS A 148 9.07 3.96 -11.16
C LYS A 148 8.35 2.61 -11.14
N ILE A 149 8.01 2.10 -9.95
CA ILE A 149 7.35 0.79 -9.80
C ILE A 149 5.92 0.85 -10.35
N ILE A 150 5.12 1.84 -9.93
CA ILE A 150 3.73 1.97 -10.36
C ILE A 150 3.62 2.06 -11.88
N ASN A 151 4.45 2.91 -12.52
CA ASN A 151 4.40 3.10 -13.97
C ASN A 151 4.99 1.91 -14.75
N HIS A 152 6.05 1.28 -14.21
CA HIS A 152 6.68 0.16 -14.90
C HIS A 152 5.77 -1.07 -14.96
N TYR A 153 5.06 -1.34 -13.87
CA TYR A 153 4.19 -2.51 -13.77
C TYR A 153 2.71 -2.19 -14.02
N GLU A 154 2.33 -0.92 -14.15
CA GLU A 154 0.95 -0.48 -14.32
C GLU A 154 0.00 -1.10 -13.28
N ILE A 155 0.35 -0.95 -11.99
CA ILE A 155 -0.31 -1.63 -10.86
C ILE A 155 -1.24 -0.72 -10.05
N GLY A 156 -1.51 0.49 -10.52
CA GLY A 156 -2.34 1.42 -9.76
C GLY A 156 -2.26 2.86 -10.25
N VAL A 157 -2.55 3.80 -9.36
CA VAL A 157 -2.64 5.23 -9.64
C VAL A 157 -1.69 6.01 -8.74
N ILE A 158 -1.15 7.11 -9.25
CA ILE A 158 -0.32 8.08 -8.52
C ILE A 158 -1.17 9.33 -8.30
N ALA A 159 -1.40 9.69 -7.02
CA ALA A 159 -2.05 10.95 -6.68
C ALA A 159 -1.10 12.12 -6.96
N VAL A 160 -1.60 13.16 -7.63
CA VAL A 160 -0.80 14.32 -7.99
C VAL A 160 -0.53 15.26 -6.80
N ASP A 161 -1.38 15.20 -5.79
CA ASP A 161 -1.22 15.88 -4.51
C ASP A 161 -1.91 15.11 -3.39
N HIS A 162 -1.88 15.67 -2.16
CA HIS A 162 -2.47 15.04 -0.98
C HIS A 162 -3.82 15.67 -0.57
N SER A 163 -4.47 16.44 -1.45
CA SER A 163 -5.81 16.94 -1.13
C SER A 163 -6.81 15.79 -1.00
N PRO A 164 -7.77 15.85 -0.08
CA PRO A 164 -8.79 14.83 0.08
C PRO A 164 -9.56 14.54 -1.21
N GLU A 165 -9.82 15.56 -2.02
CA GLU A 165 -10.50 15.48 -3.31
C GLU A 165 -9.68 14.69 -4.34
N GLU A 166 -8.36 14.93 -4.41
CA GLU A 166 -7.48 14.19 -5.32
C GLU A 166 -7.31 12.74 -4.89
N ILE A 167 -7.14 12.50 -3.59
CA ILE A 167 -7.07 11.12 -3.05
C ILE A 167 -8.37 10.36 -3.36
N LYS A 168 -9.53 10.97 -3.11
CA LYS A 168 -10.84 10.40 -3.45
C LYS A 168 -10.94 10.09 -4.95
N LYS A 169 -10.60 11.04 -5.81
CA LYS A 169 -10.63 10.89 -7.27
C LYS A 169 -9.71 9.75 -7.71
N SER A 170 -8.49 9.69 -7.18
CA SER A 170 -7.51 8.64 -7.48
C SER A 170 -8.00 7.26 -7.04
N LEU A 171 -8.60 7.14 -5.85
CA LEU A 171 -9.23 5.90 -5.39
C LEU A 171 -10.36 5.46 -6.32
N ILE A 172 -11.26 6.36 -6.69
CA ILE A 172 -12.36 6.06 -7.62
C ILE A 172 -11.80 5.60 -8.97
N THR A 173 -10.78 6.26 -9.50
CA THR A 173 -10.13 5.89 -10.77
C THR A 173 -9.63 4.44 -10.77
N ILE A 174 -9.19 3.91 -9.61
CA ILE A 174 -8.70 2.53 -9.52
C ILE A 174 -9.82 1.51 -9.75
N TRP A 175 -11.03 1.74 -9.25
CA TRP A 175 -12.10 0.73 -9.22
C TRP A 175 -13.40 1.10 -9.96
N ASP A 176 -13.53 2.31 -10.48
CA ASP A 176 -14.75 2.76 -11.16
C ASP A 176 -15.01 1.99 -12.48
N ASN A 177 -13.94 1.55 -13.12
CA ASN A 177 -13.99 0.70 -14.30
C ASN A 177 -13.50 -0.72 -13.95
N GLU A 178 -14.39 -1.72 -14.02
CA GLU A 178 -14.09 -3.10 -13.66
C GLU A 178 -12.98 -3.72 -14.52
N TYR A 179 -12.91 -3.37 -15.80
CA TYR A 179 -11.84 -3.82 -16.68
C TYR A 179 -10.48 -3.27 -16.23
N ILE A 180 -10.39 -1.97 -15.97
CA ILE A 180 -9.15 -1.33 -15.50
C ILE A 180 -8.73 -1.91 -14.13
N PHE A 181 -9.68 -2.07 -13.22
CA PHE A 181 -9.42 -2.69 -11.92
C PHE A 181 -8.87 -4.11 -12.04
N SER A 182 -9.43 -4.91 -12.93
CA SER A 182 -8.96 -6.27 -13.21
C SER A 182 -7.56 -6.25 -13.84
N GLN A 183 -7.25 -5.30 -14.73
CA GLN A 183 -5.92 -5.14 -15.31
C GLN A 183 -4.87 -4.82 -14.24
N TYR A 184 -5.15 -3.87 -13.33
CA TYR A 184 -4.23 -3.57 -12.22
C TYR A 184 -3.96 -4.82 -11.37
N LYS A 185 -4.99 -5.59 -11.02
CA LYS A 185 -4.83 -6.84 -10.25
C LYS A 185 -3.99 -7.88 -10.99
N GLU A 186 -4.19 -8.05 -12.28
CA GLU A 186 -3.42 -8.98 -13.09
C GLU A 186 -1.95 -8.54 -13.23
N ASN A 187 -1.73 -7.25 -13.48
CA ASN A 187 -0.40 -6.66 -13.54
C ASN A 187 0.33 -6.78 -12.18
N THR A 188 -0.38 -6.58 -11.08
CA THR A 188 0.19 -6.75 -9.74
C THR A 188 0.66 -8.19 -9.51
N LYS A 189 -0.11 -9.20 -9.96
CA LYS A 189 0.30 -10.61 -9.89
C LYS A 189 1.55 -10.90 -10.73
N LYS A 190 1.69 -10.28 -11.92
CA LYS A 190 2.90 -10.40 -12.75
C LYS A 190 4.09 -9.76 -12.06
N ALA A 191 3.93 -8.55 -11.52
CA ALA A 191 4.96 -7.86 -10.74
C ALA A 191 5.44 -8.69 -9.54
N ALA A 192 4.51 -9.40 -8.87
CA ALA A 192 4.83 -10.28 -7.74
C ALA A 192 5.76 -11.45 -8.11
N GLN A 193 5.77 -11.89 -9.38
CA GLN A 193 6.67 -12.94 -9.86
C GLN A 193 8.09 -12.42 -10.11
N GLU A 194 8.25 -11.12 -10.29
CA GLU A 194 9.54 -10.47 -10.58
C GLU A 194 10.15 -9.86 -9.33
N LEU A 195 9.33 -9.29 -8.45
CA LEU A 195 9.77 -8.57 -7.25
C LEU A 195 9.83 -9.51 -6.04
N THR A 196 10.75 -10.47 -6.08
CA THR A 196 10.99 -11.44 -5.01
C THR A 196 12.43 -11.41 -4.54
N TRP A 197 12.66 -11.79 -3.28
CA TRP A 197 14.01 -11.87 -2.72
C TRP A 197 14.90 -12.85 -3.50
N GLU A 198 14.34 -13.94 -3.99
CA GLU A 198 15.07 -14.95 -4.77
C GLU A 198 15.70 -14.35 -6.05
N LYS A 199 15.04 -13.33 -6.64
CA LYS A 199 15.59 -12.61 -7.78
C LYS A 199 16.57 -11.49 -7.37
N GLU A 200 16.29 -10.78 -6.30
CA GLU A 200 17.21 -9.74 -5.79
C GLU A 200 18.53 -10.36 -5.32
N VAL A 201 18.52 -11.57 -4.75
CA VAL A 201 19.75 -12.26 -4.30
C VAL A 201 20.66 -12.66 -5.45
N GLU A 202 20.13 -12.87 -6.66
CA GLU A 202 20.96 -13.14 -7.85
C GLU A 202 21.90 -11.97 -8.13
N THR A 203 21.40 -10.73 -8.06
CA THR A 203 22.22 -9.51 -8.19
C THR A 203 23.30 -9.45 -7.11
N LEU A 204 22.95 -9.79 -5.86
CA LEU A 204 23.93 -9.84 -4.76
C LEU A 204 25.05 -10.86 -5.05
N LEU A 205 24.68 -12.06 -5.49
CA LEU A 205 25.63 -13.13 -5.81
C LEU A 205 26.55 -12.75 -6.97
N GLU A 206 26.04 -12.03 -7.98
CA GLU A 206 26.86 -11.54 -9.08
C GLU A 206 27.92 -10.52 -8.63
N VAL A 207 27.57 -9.63 -7.69
CA VAL A 207 28.53 -8.68 -7.09
C VAL A 207 29.64 -9.43 -6.36
N TYR A 208 29.30 -10.45 -5.56
CA TYR A 208 30.30 -11.24 -4.83
C TYR A 208 31.19 -12.08 -5.75
N LYS A 209 30.70 -12.54 -6.89
CA LYS A 209 31.52 -13.28 -7.87
C LYS A 209 32.58 -12.41 -8.57
N LYS A 210 32.41 -11.07 -8.56
CA LYS A 210 33.31 -10.10 -9.19
C LYS A 210 34.37 -9.56 -8.22
N LEU A 211 34.32 -9.93 -6.93
CA LEU A 211 35.28 -9.58 -5.89
C LEU A 211 36.40 -10.63 -5.78
#